data_1fce87d1ca58c8bf76460a97945b5751
#
_entry.id   1fce87d1ca58c8bf76460a97945b5751
#
_cell.length_a   1.000
_cell.length_b   1.000
_cell.length_c   1.000
_cell.angle_alpha   90.00
_cell.angle_beta   90.00
_cell.angle_gamma   90.00
#
_symmetry.space_group_name_H-M   'P 1'
#
loop_
_entity.id
_entity.type
_entity.pdbx_description
1 polymer ?
#
loop_
_entity_poly.entity_id
_entity_poly.type
_entity_poly.pdbx_seq_one_letter_code
_entity_poly.pdbx_strand_id
1 'polypeptide(L)'
;CTGALIVLERMNNLDEIIRTGTPLSADVIPEMLGTIFYEGTPLHDGAVVIRDGRIVAAGCVLPLSNNLEMGKDMGTRHRAGLGMSENSDAIVVVVSEETGIISLAKNGVLIRRLDRQNLFNLLQEEIIPPETAEAQKQPLLNRLLNKGGAGKHAKTNAAR
;
A
#
# COMPACT_ATOMS: atom_id res chain seq x y z
N CYS A 1 -5.22 -7.32 20.50
CA CYS A 1 -4.80 -6.44 19.37
C CYS A 1 -5.65 -6.76 18.16
N THR A 2 -5.90 -5.78 17.29
CA THR A 2 -6.60 -6.02 16.02
C THR A 2 -5.61 -6.59 15.01
N GLY A 3 -5.88 -7.78 14.47
CA GLY A 3 -5.13 -8.35 13.37
C GLY A 3 -5.53 -7.71 12.05
N ALA A 4 -4.60 -7.54 11.12
CA ALA A 4 -4.89 -7.02 9.80
C ALA A 4 -4.01 -7.67 8.72
N LEU A 5 -4.57 -7.78 7.52
CA LEU A 5 -3.90 -8.29 6.33
C LEU A 5 -4.28 -7.40 5.14
N ILE A 6 -3.34 -6.57 4.66
CA ILE A 6 -3.60 -5.55 3.65
C ILE A 6 -2.67 -5.78 2.47
N VAL A 7 -3.24 -6.01 1.30
CA VAL A 7 -2.54 -6.23 0.03
C VAL A 7 -2.58 -4.95 -0.79
N LEU A 8 -1.42 -4.44 -1.17
CA LEU A 8 -1.28 -3.33 -2.10
C LEU A 8 -0.95 -3.92 -3.48
N GLU A 9 -1.92 -3.91 -4.37
CA GLU A 9 -1.73 -4.35 -5.76
C GLU A 9 -0.77 -3.42 -6.48
N ARG A 10 0.09 -3.98 -7.29
CA ARG A 10 1.03 -3.24 -8.13
C ARG A 10 0.80 -3.56 -9.62
N MET A 11 1.78 -4.12 -10.31
CA MET A 11 1.67 -4.42 -11.74
C MET A 11 0.95 -5.74 -12.02
N ASN A 12 1.13 -6.73 -11.15
CA ASN A 12 0.44 -8.00 -11.29
C ASN A 12 -1.03 -7.85 -10.92
N ASN A 13 -1.91 -8.19 -11.85
CA ASN A 13 -3.35 -8.18 -11.62
C ASN A 13 -3.76 -9.22 -10.58
N LEU A 14 -4.56 -8.81 -9.59
CA LEU A 14 -5.02 -9.66 -8.50
C LEU A 14 -6.53 -9.98 -8.58
N ASP A 15 -7.13 -9.93 -9.76
CA ASP A 15 -8.57 -10.18 -9.93
C ASP A 15 -9.03 -11.54 -9.39
N GLU A 16 -8.20 -12.58 -9.49
CA GLU A 16 -8.51 -13.89 -8.92
C GLU A 16 -8.62 -13.84 -7.40
N ILE A 17 -7.72 -13.11 -6.74
CA ILE A 17 -7.76 -12.89 -5.29
C ILE A 17 -8.98 -12.05 -4.90
N ILE A 18 -9.24 -10.96 -5.61
CA ILE A 18 -10.37 -10.06 -5.38
C ILE A 18 -11.71 -10.81 -5.46
N ARG A 19 -11.86 -11.73 -6.41
CA ARG A 19 -13.09 -12.55 -6.57
C ARG A 19 -13.37 -13.48 -5.40
N THR A 20 -12.38 -13.81 -4.57
CA THR A 20 -12.57 -14.64 -3.37
C THR A 20 -13.21 -13.88 -2.23
N GLY A 21 -13.15 -12.55 -2.24
CA GLY A 21 -13.66 -11.69 -1.19
C GLY A 21 -14.97 -10.99 -1.55
N THR A 22 -15.36 -10.07 -0.69
CA THR A 22 -16.51 -9.18 -0.90
C THR A 22 -16.04 -7.92 -1.64
N PRO A 23 -16.62 -7.61 -2.81
CA PRO A 23 -16.27 -6.40 -3.55
C PRO A 23 -16.67 -5.14 -2.78
N LEU A 24 -15.79 -4.18 -2.75
CA LEU A 24 -15.97 -2.86 -2.13
C LEU A 24 -15.55 -1.76 -3.10
N SER A 25 -15.95 -0.54 -2.80
CA SER A 25 -15.46 0.66 -3.45
C SER A 25 -15.36 1.77 -2.41
N ALA A 26 -14.28 1.75 -1.63
CA ALA A 26 -14.12 2.64 -0.49
C ALA A 26 -12.75 3.34 -0.50
N ASP A 27 -12.68 4.48 0.16
CA ASP A 27 -11.44 5.20 0.37
C ASP A 27 -10.60 4.51 1.45
N VAL A 28 -9.28 4.60 1.30
CA VAL A 28 -8.33 4.09 2.30
C VAL A 28 -8.19 5.12 3.41
N ILE A 29 -9.05 4.98 4.41
CA ILE A 29 -9.03 5.83 5.61
C ILE A 29 -8.95 4.96 6.87
N PRO A 30 -8.39 5.47 7.97
CA PRO A 30 -8.23 4.70 9.22
C PRO A 30 -9.54 4.11 9.74
N GLU A 31 -10.62 4.87 9.68
CA GLU A 31 -11.95 4.48 10.17
C GLU A 31 -12.51 3.29 9.37
N MET A 32 -12.30 3.28 8.05
CA MET A 32 -12.74 2.19 7.19
C MET A 32 -11.95 0.92 7.47
N LEU A 33 -10.62 1.01 7.52
CA LEU A 33 -9.77 -0.13 7.86
C LEU A 33 -10.08 -0.66 9.26
N GLY A 34 -10.28 0.24 10.24
CA GLY A 34 -10.66 -0.14 11.59
C GLY A 34 -12.00 -0.88 11.65
N THR A 35 -12.97 -0.45 10.83
CA THR A 35 -14.28 -1.11 10.73
C THR A 35 -14.18 -2.48 10.07
N ILE A 36 -13.42 -2.61 8.99
CA ILE A 36 -13.24 -3.89 8.28
C ILE A 36 -12.58 -4.92 9.19
N PHE A 37 -11.49 -4.55 9.86
CA PHE A 37 -10.72 -5.47 10.71
C PHE A 37 -11.23 -5.60 12.15
N TYR A 38 -12.37 -4.97 12.46
CA TYR A 38 -12.97 -5.15 13.77
C TYR A 38 -13.45 -6.59 13.93
N GLU A 39 -12.97 -7.25 15.00
CA GLU A 39 -13.26 -8.65 15.29
C GLU A 39 -14.78 -8.91 15.37
N GLY A 40 -15.21 -9.99 14.73
CA GLY A 40 -16.64 -10.35 14.65
C GLY A 40 -17.41 -9.72 13.49
N THR A 41 -16.80 -8.82 12.71
CA THR A 41 -17.44 -8.34 11.45
C THR A 41 -17.30 -9.39 10.35
N PRO A 42 -18.22 -9.44 9.36
CA PRO A 42 -18.14 -10.40 8.25
C PRO A 42 -16.87 -10.26 7.36
N LEU A 43 -16.19 -9.11 7.42
CA LEU A 43 -15.07 -8.77 6.55
C LEU A 43 -13.69 -8.89 7.21
N HIS A 44 -13.64 -9.16 8.54
CA HIS A 44 -12.37 -9.14 9.28
C HIS A 44 -11.46 -10.34 9.01
N ASP A 45 -12.06 -11.46 8.58
CA ASP A 45 -11.31 -12.67 8.25
C ASP A 45 -10.92 -12.66 6.77
N GLY A 46 -9.62 -12.60 6.51
CA GLY A 46 -9.05 -12.47 5.16
C GLY A 46 -8.34 -11.14 4.94
N ALA A 47 -8.04 -10.89 3.67
CA ALA A 47 -7.28 -9.71 3.27
C ALA A 47 -8.16 -8.59 2.69
N VAL A 48 -7.75 -7.36 2.95
CA VAL A 48 -8.17 -6.20 2.17
C VAL A 48 -7.25 -6.05 0.98
N VAL A 49 -7.80 -5.81 -0.21
CA VAL A 49 -7.04 -5.50 -1.42
C VAL A 49 -7.25 -4.03 -1.77
N ILE A 50 -6.12 -3.33 -1.94
CA ILE A 50 -6.06 -1.92 -2.36
C ILE A 50 -5.49 -1.88 -3.77
N ARG A 51 -6.25 -1.26 -4.69
CA ARG A 51 -5.89 -1.00 -6.09
C ARG A 51 -6.07 0.48 -6.36
N ASP A 52 -5.09 1.14 -6.97
CA ASP A 52 -5.14 2.55 -7.34
C ASP A 52 -5.59 3.49 -6.20
N GLY A 53 -5.10 3.21 -4.99
CA GLY A 53 -5.42 4.01 -3.81
C GLY A 53 -6.82 3.81 -3.24
N ARG A 54 -7.57 2.79 -3.68
CA ARG A 54 -8.91 2.47 -3.19
C ARG A 54 -9.01 1.03 -2.67
N ILE A 55 -9.82 0.82 -1.65
CA ILE A 55 -10.21 -0.52 -1.21
C ILE A 55 -11.20 -1.09 -2.24
N VAL A 56 -10.81 -2.18 -2.90
CA VAL A 56 -11.62 -2.84 -3.95
C VAL A 56 -12.27 -4.13 -3.47
N ALA A 57 -11.73 -4.78 -2.45
CA ALA A 57 -12.33 -5.96 -1.82
C ALA A 57 -11.84 -6.15 -0.39
N ALA A 58 -12.61 -6.86 0.41
CA ALA A 58 -12.22 -7.33 1.74
C ALA A 58 -12.64 -8.78 1.97
N GLY A 59 -12.04 -9.44 2.98
CA GLY A 59 -12.27 -10.86 3.24
C GLY A 59 -11.69 -11.75 2.15
N CYS A 60 -10.66 -11.29 1.43
CA CYS A 60 -10.03 -12.06 0.36
C CYS A 60 -9.14 -13.18 0.91
N VAL A 61 -9.15 -14.32 0.21
CA VAL A 61 -8.32 -15.49 0.54
C VAL A 61 -7.00 -15.39 -0.21
N LEU A 62 -5.89 -15.47 0.51
CA LEU A 62 -4.55 -15.44 -0.05
C LEU A 62 -3.91 -16.84 -0.05
N PRO A 63 -2.98 -17.12 -0.98
CA PRO A 63 -2.17 -18.33 -0.92
C PRO A 63 -1.29 -18.34 0.34
N LEU A 64 -1.14 -19.49 0.97
CA LEU A 64 -0.29 -19.64 2.12
C LEU A 64 1.13 -20.06 1.72
N SER A 65 2.13 -19.41 2.28
CA SER A 65 3.52 -19.84 2.12
C SER A 65 3.75 -21.23 2.75
N ASN A 66 4.52 -22.04 2.05
CA ASN A 66 4.99 -23.33 2.51
C ASN A 66 6.38 -23.26 3.21
N ASN A 67 6.88 -22.05 3.46
CA ASN A 67 8.16 -21.85 4.09
C ASN A 67 8.13 -22.39 5.54
N LEU A 68 8.90 -23.46 5.78
CA LEU A 68 8.99 -24.13 7.08
C LEU A 68 9.91 -23.40 8.07
N GLU A 69 10.70 -22.44 7.59
CA GLU A 69 11.62 -21.64 8.43
C GLU A 69 10.92 -20.48 9.13
N MET A 70 9.63 -20.29 8.89
CA MET A 70 8.84 -19.32 9.62
C MET A 70 8.79 -19.67 11.10
N GLY A 71 9.11 -18.71 11.95
CA GLY A 71 9.10 -18.89 13.40
C GLY A 71 7.73 -19.35 13.93
N LYS A 72 7.70 -20.08 15.05
CA LYS A 72 6.47 -20.61 15.65
C LYS A 72 5.47 -19.53 16.09
N ASP A 73 5.93 -18.30 16.21
CA ASP A 73 5.16 -17.09 16.55
C ASP A 73 4.48 -16.44 15.35
N MET A 74 4.55 -17.04 14.16
CA MET A 74 3.93 -16.54 12.95
C MET A 74 2.65 -17.32 12.63
N GLY A 75 1.51 -16.63 12.83
CA GLY A 75 0.18 -17.18 12.54
C GLY A 75 -0.18 -17.18 11.05
N THR A 76 -1.42 -17.54 10.78
CA THR A 76 -1.96 -17.71 9.42
C THR A 76 -1.83 -16.45 8.59
N ARG A 77 -2.05 -15.23 9.16
CA ARG A 77 -1.91 -13.96 8.44
C ARG A 77 -0.50 -13.72 7.94
N HIS A 78 0.53 -14.10 8.70
CA HIS A 78 1.92 -13.98 8.24
C HIS A 78 2.21 -14.93 7.08
N ARG A 79 1.73 -16.20 7.18
CA ARG A 79 1.87 -17.17 6.10
C ARG A 79 1.12 -16.74 4.84
N ALA A 80 -0.05 -16.14 4.98
CA ALA A 80 -0.82 -15.61 3.88
C ALA A 80 -0.14 -14.41 3.22
N GLY A 81 0.37 -13.47 4.02
CA GLY A 81 1.11 -12.31 3.52
C GLY A 81 2.38 -12.70 2.78
N LEU A 82 3.16 -13.63 3.34
CA LEU A 82 4.35 -14.14 2.68
C LEU A 82 4.01 -14.87 1.38
N GLY A 83 3.04 -15.79 1.41
CA GLY A 83 2.60 -16.56 0.25
C GLY A 83 2.09 -15.67 -0.90
N MET A 84 1.38 -14.58 -0.58
CA MET A 84 0.97 -13.61 -1.58
C MET A 84 2.17 -12.92 -2.22
N SER A 85 3.17 -12.53 -1.43
CA SER A 85 4.38 -11.86 -1.91
C SER A 85 5.34 -12.79 -2.68
N GLU A 86 5.23 -14.11 -2.48
CA GLU A 86 5.96 -15.13 -3.26
C GLU A 86 5.38 -15.31 -4.67
N ASN A 87 4.07 -15.07 -4.81
CA ASN A 87 3.32 -15.34 -6.04
C ASN A 87 2.96 -14.08 -6.85
N SER A 88 3.34 -12.89 -6.38
CA SER A 88 3.07 -11.62 -7.05
C SER A 88 4.07 -10.55 -6.66
N ASP A 89 4.02 -9.40 -7.35
CA ASP A 89 4.77 -8.20 -6.98
C ASP A 89 4.05 -7.33 -5.94
N ALA A 90 2.94 -7.81 -5.38
CA ALA A 90 2.18 -7.10 -4.37
C ALA A 90 3.00 -6.91 -3.08
N ILE A 91 2.72 -5.81 -2.39
CA ILE A 91 3.23 -5.54 -1.07
C ILE A 91 2.13 -5.90 -0.07
N VAL A 92 2.48 -6.64 0.96
CA VAL A 92 1.50 -7.07 1.96
C VAL A 92 1.90 -6.58 3.35
N VAL A 93 1.03 -5.77 3.96
CA VAL A 93 1.18 -5.37 5.36
C VAL A 93 0.40 -6.35 6.23
N VAL A 94 1.08 -6.87 7.25
CA VAL A 94 0.53 -7.82 8.21
C VAL A 94 0.62 -7.25 9.61
N VAL A 95 -0.49 -7.22 10.33
CA VAL A 95 -0.52 -6.90 11.76
C VAL A 95 -0.90 -8.17 12.53
N SER A 96 -0.05 -8.55 13.47
CA SER A 96 -0.31 -9.72 14.33
C SER A 96 -1.47 -9.44 15.26
N GLU A 97 -2.45 -10.34 15.29
CA GLU A 97 -3.57 -10.27 16.21
C GLU A 97 -3.16 -10.50 17.66
N GLU A 98 -2.16 -11.34 17.87
CA GLU A 98 -1.67 -11.69 19.21
C GLU A 98 -0.78 -10.59 19.80
N THR A 99 0.13 -10.03 18.98
CA THR A 99 1.21 -9.16 19.49
C THR A 99 1.10 -7.70 19.04
N GLY A 100 0.29 -7.40 18.02
CA GLY A 100 0.24 -6.09 17.37
C GLY A 100 1.48 -5.75 16.52
N ILE A 101 2.43 -6.69 16.40
CA ILE A 101 3.64 -6.49 15.60
C ILE A 101 3.27 -6.30 14.13
N ILE A 102 3.78 -5.22 13.55
CA ILE A 102 3.61 -4.90 12.13
C ILE A 102 4.76 -5.53 11.34
N SER A 103 4.40 -6.18 10.24
CA SER A 103 5.34 -6.77 9.29
C SER A 103 4.96 -6.37 7.85
N LEU A 104 5.94 -6.39 6.95
CA LEU A 104 5.73 -6.16 5.53
C LEU A 104 6.33 -7.33 4.75
N ALA A 105 5.53 -7.95 3.89
CA ALA A 105 5.97 -9.00 2.98
C ALA A 105 6.10 -8.45 1.56
N LYS A 106 7.25 -8.76 0.93
CA LYS A 106 7.57 -8.38 -0.44
C LYS A 106 8.55 -9.37 -1.05
N ASN A 107 8.30 -9.82 -2.28
CA ASN A 107 9.18 -10.72 -3.03
C ASN A 107 9.62 -11.95 -2.22
N GLY A 108 8.70 -12.57 -1.48
CA GLY A 108 9.00 -13.73 -0.64
C GLY A 108 9.82 -13.44 0.62
N VAL A 109 9.99 -12.17 0.98
CA VAL A 109 10.72 -11.76 2.19
C VAL A 109 9.77 -11.05 3.16
N LEU A 110 9.85 -11.41 4.44
CA LEU A 110 9.08 -10.80 5.51
C LEU A 110 9.97 -9.92 6.40
N ILE A 111 9.72 -8.61 6.39
CA ILE A 111 10.38 -7.63 7.25
C ILE A 111 9.49 -7.42 8.47
N ARG A 112 10.01 -7.74 9.66
CA ARG A 112 9.22 -7.74 10.90
C ARG A 112 9.56 -6.57 11.82
N ARG A 113 8.67 -6.34 12.81
CA ARG A 113 8.83 -5.36 13.89
C ARG A 113 9.00 -3.94 13.37
N LEU A 114 8.20 -3.59 12.37
CA LEU A 114 8.17 -2.25 11.83
C LEU A 114 7.43 -1.32 12.80
N ASP A 115 8.03 -0.17 13.07
CA ASP A 115 7.33 0.96 13.63
C ASP A 115 6.64 1.78 12.53
N ARG A 116 5.87 2.78 12.95
CA ARG A 116 5.12 3.64 12.02
C ARG A 116 6.02 4.33 10.99
N GLN A 117 7.19 4.83 11.41
CA GLN A 117 8.09 5.58 10.54
C GLN A 117 8.75 4.67 9.50
N ASN A 118 9.23 3.50 9.94
CA ASN A 118 9.86 2.52 9.05
C ASN A 118 8.85 1.95 8.04
N LEU A 119 7.62 1.64 8.48
CA LEU A 119 6.55 1.23 7.58
C LEU A 119 6.24 2.32 6.54
N PHE A 120 6.09 3.57 6.99
CA PHE A 120 5.83 4.70 6.11
C PHE A 120 6.93 4.87 5.04
N ASN A 121 8.19 4.83 5.44
CA ASN A 121 9.33 4.97 4.53
C ASN A 121 9.34 3.84 3.48
N LEU A 122 9.16 2.59 3.91
CA LEU A 122 9.11 1.44 3.01
C LEU A 122 7.94 1.55 2.02
N LEU A 123 6.75 1.91 2.48
CA LEU A 123 5.60 2.08 1.60
C LEU A 123 5.79 3.26 0.63
N GLN A 124 6.40 4.34 1.08
CA GLN A 124 6.69 5.50 0.23
C GLN A 124 7.67 5.14 -0.90
N GLU A 125 8.73 4.41 -0.60
CA GLU A 125 9.71 3.95 -1.60
C GLU A 125 9.07 3.02 -2.65
N GLU A 126 8.10 2.21 -2.25
CA GLU A 126 7.51 1.19 -3.10
C GLU A 126 6.31 1.66 -3.92
N ILE A 127 5.52 2.61 -3.39
CA ILE A 127 4.26 3.05 -4.01
C ILE A 127 4.48 4.29 -4.86
N ILE A 128 5.42 5.17 -4.49
CA ILE A 128 5.68 6.41 -5.23
C ILE A 128 6.73 6.12 -6.30
N PRO A 129 6.41 6.27 -7.60
CA PRO A 129 7.40 6.12 -8.67
C PRO A 129 8.57 7.09 -8.48
N PRO A 130 9.81 6.67 -8.81
CA PRO A 130 11.00 7.49 -8.61
C PRO A 130 10.95 8.86 -9.28
N GLU A 131 10.28 9.00 -10.42
CA GLU A 131 10.07 10.27 -11.12
C GLU A 131 9.27 11.29 -10.29
N THR A 132 8.31 10.81 -9.48
CA THR A 132 7.50 11.68 -8.62
C THR A 132 8.24 12.06 -7.33
N ALA A 133 9.13 11.18 -6.86
CA ALA A 133 9.96 11.41 -5.68
C ALA A 133 11.03 12.50 -5.94
N GLU A 134 11.60 12.56 -7.14
CA GLU A 134 12.54 13.61 -7.53
C GLU A 134 11.87 14.98 -7.67
N ALA A 135 10.63 15.02 -8.18
CA ALA A 135 9.86 16.25 -8.27
C ALA A 135 9.53 16.86 -6.89
N GLN A 136 9.40 16.04 -5.85
CA GLN A 136 9.18 16.49 -4.46
C GLN A 136 10.47 16.93 -3.76
N LYS A 137 11.64 16.50 -4.22
CA LYS A 137 12.95 16.90 -3.69
C LYS A 137 13.49 18.19 -4.32
N GLN A 138 12.82 18.76 -5.32
CA GLN A 138 13.24 20.07 -5.86
C GLN A 138 13.04 21.15 -4.80
N PRO A 139 14.08 21.94 -4.47
CA PRO A 139 13.98 23.05 -3.53
C PRO A 139 12.89 24.01 -3.98
N LEU A 140 12.08 24.49 -3.05
CA LEU A 140 11.01 25.48 -3.27
C LEU A 140 11.47 26.70 -4.09
N LEU A 141 12.76 27.00 -4.07
CA LEU A 141 13.39 28.06 -4.82
C LEU A 141 13.24 27.89 -6.35
N ASN A 142 13.40 26.67 -6.89
CA ASN A 142 13.24 26.41 -8.33
C ASN A 142 11.79 26.50 -8.81
N ARG A 143 10.84 26.25 -7.91
CA ARG A 143 9.41 26.39 -8.19
C ARG A 143 8.98 27.85 -8.31
N LEU A 144 9.65 28.76 -7.60
CA LEU A 144 9.43 30.19 -7.64
C LEU A 144 10.09 30.85 -8.86
N LEU A 145 11.24 30.38 -9.28
CA LEU A 145 11.97 30.93 -10.44
C LEU A 145 11.28 30.59 -11.77
N ASN A 146 10.64 29.43 -11.89
CA ASN A 146 9.90 29.05 -13.11
C ASN A 146 8.53 29.73 -13.25
N LYS A 147 7.99 30.38 -12.21
CA LYS A 147 6.75 31.16 -12.30
C LYS A 147 6.95 32.62 -12.75
N GLY A 148 8.20 33.07 -12.83
CA GLY A 148 8.56 34.47 -13.19
C GLY A 148 8.79 34.76 -14.68
N GLY A 149 8.68 33.76 -15.56
CA GLY A 149 9.07 33.86 -16.98
C GLY A 149 7.97 34.14 -18.00
N ALA A 150 6.72 34.35 -17.59
CA ALA A 150 5.62 34.62 -18.50
C ALA A 150 5.08 36.06 -18.34
N GLY A 151 5.83 37.04 -18.80
CA GLY A 151 5.33 38.38 -18.80
C GLY A 151 6.37 39.39 -19.33
N LYS A 152 6.46 39.55 -20.64
CA LYS A 152 6.78 40.83 -21.35
C LYS A 152 7.15 40.53 -22.79
N HIS A 153 6.25 40.78 -23.70
CA HIS A 153 6.50 41.58 -24.93
C HIS A 153 5.17 41.84 -25.62
N ALA A 154 4.53 42.90 -25.14
CA ALA A 154 3.65 43.71 -25.99
C ALA A 154 4.42 45.00 -26.30
N LYS A 155 4.75 45.24 -27.54
CA LYS A 155 5.05 46.55 -28.13
C LYS A 155 4.65 46.45 -29.59
N THR A 156 3.54 47.03 -29.92
CA THR A 156 3.37 48.34 -30.55
C THR A 156 4.27 48.54 -31.77
N ASN A 157 3.69 48.54 -32.95
CA ASN A 157 4.00 49.56 -33.94
C ASN A 157 2.76 49.87 -34.78
N ALA A 158 2.29 51.08 -34.60
CA ALA A 158 1.37 51.78 -35.48
C ALA A 158 2.18 52.50 -36.57
N ALA A 159 1.49 52.87 -37.62
CA ALA A 159 1.78 53.91 -38.62
C ALA A 159 2.52 53.50 -39.91
N ARG A 160 1.89 53.35 -40.98
CA ARG A 160 1.58 54.28 -42.10
C ARG A 160 0.83 53.55 -43.19
#